data_e58d299c02835142e08a21dd5203b362
#
_entry.id   e58d299c02835142e08a21dd5203b362
#
_cell.length_a   1.000
_cell.length_b   1.000
_cell.length_c   1.000
_cell.angle_alpha   90.00
_cell.angle_beta   90.00
_cell.angle_gamma   90.00
#
_symmetry.space_group_name_H-M   'P 1'
#
loop_
_entity.id
_entity.type
_entity.pdbx_description
1 polymer ?
#
loop_
_entity_poly.entity_id
_entity_poly.type
_entity_poly.pdbx_seq_one_letter_code
_entity_poly.pdbx_strand_id
1 'polypeptide(L)'
;TDGKHDVLGDENPDYRVSFRNSFSFGPVALSFLIDHKAGGHAINLANLIYDLGGTTVDFADNGVDRLGGLGAVTQPYVESTTYTALRDLSLTYTLPESMSDKFGLSYLQLGLAARNWWLQTEYSGLSPEVSQFGNEAVGGSVDTNPFPLSKSTYLTLSMGF
;
A
#
# COMPACT_ATOMS: atom_id res chain seq x y z
N THR A 1 -33.20 -5.69 19.12
CA THR A 1 -31.87 -6.35 19.08
C THR A 1 -31.96 -7.58 19.95
N ASP A 2 -31.71 -8.75 19.38
CA ASP A 2 -31.79 -10.06 20.04
C ASP A 2 -30.55 -10.36 20.92
N GLY A 3 -29.65 -9.39 21.09
CA GLY A 3 -28.42 -9.50 21.87
C GLY A 3 -27.36 -10.42 21.26
N LYS A 4 -27.53 -10.80 20.00
CA LYS A 4 -26.52 -11.59 19.28
C LYS A 4 -25.41 -10.68 18.74
N HIS A 5 -24.19 -11.14 18.90
CA HIS A 5 -23.01 -10.54 18.28
C HIS A 5 -22.73 -11.32 16.99
N ASP A 6 -22.78 -10.63 15.88
CA ASP A 6 -22.41 -11.19 14.57
C ASP A 6 -20.95 -10.89 14.26
N VAL A 7 -20.29 -11.84 13.56
CA VAL A 7 -18.94 -11.61 13.03
C VAL A 7 -19.07 -10.72 11.79
N LEU A 8 -18.50 -9.54 11.85
CA LEU A 8 -18.56 -8.53 10.77
C LEU A 8 -17.46 -8.71 9.72
N GLY A 9 -16.39 -9.41 10.05
CA GLY A 9 -15.27 -9.69 9.17
C GLY A 9 -14.16 -10.46 9.86
N ASP A 10 -13.26 -11.03 9.09
CA ASP A 10 -12.01 -11.64 9.53
C ASP A 10 -10.85 -10.70 9.14
N GLU A 11 -9.90 -10.47 10.03
CA GLU A 11 -8.71 -9.68 9.73
C GLU A 11 -7.72 -10.42 8.83
N ASN A 12 -7.78 -11.76 8.86
CA ASN A 12 -6.86 -12.57 8.08
C ASN A 12 -7.19 -12.51 6.60
N PRO A 13 -6.19 -12.39 5.73
CA PRO A 13 -6.40 -12.50 4.30
C PRO A 13 -6.71 -13.95 3.90
N ASP A 14 -7.51 -14.12 2.86
CA ASP A 14 -7.73 -15.43 2.22
C ASP A 14 -6.42 -15.94 1.62
N TYR A 15 -5.68 -15.05 0.97
CA TYR A 15 -4.33 -15.34 0.46
C TYR A 15 -3.53 -14.05 0.21
N ARG A 16 -2.21 -14.23 0.11
CA ARG A 16 -1.29 -13.18 -0.36
C ARG A 16 -0.38 -13.78 -1.42
N VAL A 17 -0.18 -13.05 -2.52
CA VAL A 17 0.69 -13.43 -3.63
C VAL A 17 1.62 -12.27 -3.98
N SER A 18 2.91 -12.57 -4.04
CA SER A 18 3.91 -11.61 -4.49
C SER A 18 4.58 -12.14 -5.76
N PHE A 19 4.59 -11.32 -6.81
CA PHE A 19 5.22 -11.62 -8.07
C PHE A 19 6.43 -10.71 -8.30
N ARG A 20 7.62 -11.31 -8.29
CA ARG A 20 8.87 -10.63 -8.62
C ARG A 20 9.40 -11.12 -9.96
N ASN A 21 9.82 -10.19 -10.80
CA ASN A 21 10.49 -10.52 -12.05
C ASN A 21 11.66 -9.56 -12.32
N SER A 22 12.63 -10.06 -13.12
CA SER A 22 13.78 -9.29 -13.56
C SER A 22 14.12 -9.68 -15.00
N PHE A 23 14.35 -8.67 -15.83
CA PHE A 23 14.71 -8.80 -17.21
C PHE A 23 16.01 -8.06 -17.47
N SER A 24 16.87 -8.64 -18.32
CA SER A 24 18.09 -7.99 -18.79
C SER A 24 18.17 -8.06 -20.31
N PHE A 25 18.33 -6.90 -20.93
CA PHE A 25 18.46 -6.75 -22.38
C PHE A 25 19.68 -5.87 -22.68
N GLY A 26 20.82 -6.53 -22.97
CA GLY A 26 22.07 -5.82 -23.18
C GLY A 26 22.40 -4.90 -21.98
N PRO A 27 22.53 -3.58 -22.20
CA PRO A 27 22.91 -2.64 -21.14
C PRO A 27 21.76 -2.28 -20.17
N VAL A 28 20.54 -2.73 -20.45
CA VAL A 28 19.33 -2.38 -19.66
C VAL A 28 18.90 -3.54 -18.78
N ALA A 29 18.69 -3.29 -17.50
CA ALA A 29 18.04 -4.22 -16.59
C ALA A 29 16.79 -3.57 -15.97
N LEU A 30 15.69 -4.33 -15.97
CA LEU A 30 14.41 -3.94 -15.39
C LEU A 30 14.02 -4.97 -14.34
N SER A 31 13.64 -4.56 -13.14
CA SER A 31 13.02 -5.45 -12.16
C SER A 31 11.80 -4.80 -11.53
N PHE A 32 10.83 -5.64 -11.13
CA PHE A 32 9.66 -5.18 -10.41
C PHE A 32 9.14 -6.23 -9.43
N LEU A 33 8.39 -5.75 -8.43
CA LEU A 33 7.67 -6.55 -7.45
C LEU A 33 6.23 -6.05 -7.36
N ILE A 34 5.29 -6.91 -7.69
CA ILE A 34 3.85 -6.69 -7.47
C ILE A 34 3.43 -7.56 -6.29
N ASP A 35 2.67 -6.96 -5.36
CA ASP A 35 2.11 -7.63 -4.20
C ASP A 35 0.58 -7.52 -4.25
N HIS A 36 -0.10 -8.64 -4.03
CA HIS A 36 -1.55 -8.73 -3.96
C HIS A 36 -1.99 -9.45 -2.70
N LYS A 37 -2.91 -8.83 -1.97
CA LYS A 37 -3.60 -9.40 -0.82
C LYS A 37 -5.09 -9.46 -1.14
N ALA A 38 -5.69 -10.62 -1.01
CA ALA A 38 -7.13 -10.81 -1.12
C ALA A 38 -7.74 -11.14 0.22
N GLY A 39 -8.89 -10.57 0.50
CA GLY A 39 -9.58 -10.76 1.78
C GLY A 39 -8.97 -9.94 2.92
N GLY A 40 -9.46 -10.26 4.12
CA GLY A 40 -9.20 -9.50 5.33
C GLY A 40 -10.07 -8.25 5.43
N HIS A 41 -10.40 -7.90 6.67
CA HIS A 41 -11.19 -6.70 6.98
C HIS A 41 -10.51 -5.91 8.09
N ALA A 42 -10.71 -4.61 8.09
CA ALA A 42 -10.29 -3.72 9.16
C ALA A 42 -11.42 -2.79 9.55
N ILE A 43 -11.42 -2.39 10.82
CA ILE A 43 -12.31 -1.33 11.28
C ILE A 43 -11.64 0.01 11.05
N ASN A 44 -12.26 0.84 10.21
CA ASN A 44 -11.80 2.19 9.87
C ASN A 44 -12.35 3.21 10.89
N LEU A 45 -11.71 3.29 12.05
CA LEU A 45 -12.08 4.26 13.07
C LEU A 45 -11.73 5.70 12.66
N ALA A 46 -10.77 5.89 11.74
CA ALA A 46 -10.48 7.20 11.20
C ALA A 46 -11.68 7.77 10.45
N ASN A 47 -12.33 6.94 9.62
CA ASN A 47 -13.55 7.35 8.90
C ASN A 47 -14.70 7.69 9.86
N LEU A 48 -14.87 6.91 10.93
CA LEU A 48 -15.82 7.22 12.00
C LEU A 48 -15.54 8.59 12.64
N ILE A 49 -14.29 8.89 12.97
CA ILE A 49 -13.91 10.18 13.56
C ILE A 49 -14.20 11.33 12.60
N TYR A 50 -13.93 11.15 11.31
CA TYR A 50 -14.22 12.14 10.28
C TYR A 50 -15.73 12.34 10.07
N ASP A 51 -16.53 11.27 10.14
CA ASP A 51 -17.99 11.38 10.10
C ASP A 51 -18.52 12.13 11.33
N LEU A 52 -18.02 11.85 12.52
CA LEU A 52 -18.36 12.59 13.74
C LEU A 52 -18.03 14.08 13.63
N GLY A 53 -16.97 14.41 12.90
CA GLY A 53 -16.57 15.79 12.58
C GLY A 53 -17.29 16.40 11.38
N GLY A 54 -18.08 15.63 10.63
CA GLY A 54 -18.75 16.08 9.39
C GLY A 54 -17.77 16.40 8.28
N THR A 55 -16.60 15.72 8.25
CA THR A 55 -15.46 16.06 7.36
C THR A 55 -15.10 14.96 6.36
N THR A 56 -15.80 13.83 6.34
CA THR A 56 -15.64 12.83 5.28
C THR A 56 -16.04 13.41 3.93
N VAL A 57 -15.36 12.96 2.88
CA VAL A 57 -15.58 13.46 1.51
C VAL A 57 -17.03 13.25 1.05
N ASP A 58 -17.63 12.14 1.47
CA ASP A 58 -19.00 11.74 1.14
C ASP A 58 -20.00 11.96 2.29
N PHE A 59 -19.66 12.83 3.25
CA PHE A 59 -20.49 13.04 4.45
C PHE A 59 -21.93 13.40 4.13
N ALA A 60 -22.14 14.26 3.14
CA ALA A 60 -23.47 14.74 2.77
C ALA A 60 -24.36 13.63 2.18
N ASP A 61 -23.74 12.63 1.54
CA ASP A 61 -24.47 11.55 0.88
C ASP A 61 -24.63 10.32 1.79
N ASN A 62 -23.60 9.96 2.54
CA ASN A 62 -23.53 8.68 3.28
C ASN A 62 -23.17 8.84 4.77
N GLY A 63 -22.48 9.91 5.16
CA GLY A 63 -21.95 10.07 6.52
C GLY A 63 -23.04 10.12 7.59
N VAL A 64 -24.14 10.81 7.30
CA VAL A 64 -25.29 10.91 8.22
C VAL A 64 -25.94 9.55 8.45
N ASP A 65 -26.07 8.74 7.40
CA ASP A 65 -26.66 7.41 7.48
C ASP A 65 -25.76 6.45 8.25
N ARG A 66 -24.42 6.51 8.03
CA ARG A 66 -23.43 5.73 8.81
C ARG A 66 -23.50 6.07 10.29
N LEU A 67 -23.58 7.35 10.64
CA LEU A 67 -23.71 7.81 12.02
C LEU A 67 -25.07 7.46 12.66
N GLY A 68 -26.13 7.44 11.87
CA GLY A 68 -27.47 7.08 12.37
C GLY A 68 -27.54 5.66 12.93
N GLY A 69 -26.67 4.77 12.49
CA GLY A 69 -26.50 3.40 13.00
C GLY A 69 -25.54 3.28 14.18
N LEU A 70 -24.80 4.32 14.54
CA LEU A 70 -23.72 4.24 15.52
C LEU A 70 -24.23 3.81 16.90
N GLY A 71 -23.54 2.84 17.50
CA GLY A 71 -23.91 2.22 18.78
C GLY A 71 -24.83 1.00 18.65
N ALA A 72 -25.54 0.85 17.52
CA ALA A 72 -26.29 -0.35 17.19
C ALA A 72 -25.62 -1.20 16.11
N VAL A 73 -24.97 -0.54 15.13
CA VAL A 73 -24.32 -1.19 13.98
C VAL A 73 -22.97 -0.53 13.73
N THR A 74 -21.89 -1.33 13.74
CA THR A 74 -20.52 -0.89 13.42
C THR A 74 -20.11 -1.29 12.00
N GLN A 75 -20.94 -2.10 11.34
CA GLN A 75 -20.65 -2.65 10.02
C GLN A 75 -20.22 -1.63 8.96
N PRO A 76 -20.80 -0.40 8.89
CA PRO A 76 -20.38 0.57 7.89
C PRO A 76 -18.92 1.01 7.95
N TYR A 77 -18.24 0.76 9.06
CA TYR A 77 -16.84 1.09 9.25
C TYR A 77 -15.91 -0.12 9.17
N VAL A 78 -16.46 -1.31 8.89
CA VAL A 78 -15.66 -2.52 8.65
C VAL A 78 -15.51 -2.70 7.14
N GLU A 79 -14.31 -2.51 6.66
CA GLU A 79 -13.98 -2.46 5.24
C GLU A 79 -13.03 -3.56 4.83
N SER A 80 -13.11 -3.99 3.56
CA SER A 80 -12.17 -4.94 2.98
C SER A 80 -10.78 -4.32 2.87
N THR A 81 -9.76 -5.07 3.25
CA THR A 81 -8.35 -4.67 3.11
C THR A 81 -7.66 -5.33 1.91
N THR A 82 -8.43 -5.75 0.92
CA THR A 82 -7.92 -6.25 -0.36
C THR A 82 -7.16 -5.15 -1.10
N TYR A 83 -5.99 -5.49 -1.63
CA TYR A 83 -5.22 -4.55 -2.43
C TYR A 83 -4.33 -5.23 -3.47
N THR A 84 -3.88 -4.44 -4.45
CA THR A 84 -2.75 -4.76 -5.35
C THR A 84 -1.79 -3.58 -5.34
N ALA A 85 -0.50 -3.84 -5.16
CA ALA A 85 0.51 -2.80 -5.04
C ALA A 85 1.75 -3.08 -5.88
N LEU A 86 2.31 -2.04 -6.51
CA LEU A 86 3.65 -2.05 -7.07
C LEU A 86 4.64 -1.63 -5.98
N ARG A 87 5.33 -2.63 -5.40
CA ARG A 87 6.23 -2.45 -4.27
C ARG A 87 7.57 -1.89 -4.66
N ASP A 88 8.16 -2.50 -5.66
CA ASP A 88 9.45 -2.11 -6.18
C ASP A 88 9.38 -2.05 -7.71
N LEU A 89 10.00 -1.05 -8.27
CA LEU A 89 10.30 -0.94 -9.69
C LEU A 89 11.71 -0.39 -9.80
N SER A 90 12.59 -1.06 -10.55
CA SER A 90 13.92 -0.54 -10.81
C SER A 90 14.30 -0.72 -12.28
N LEU A 91 14.87 0.32 -12.84
CA LEU A 91 15.43 0.36 -14.18
C LEU A 91 16.90 0.78 -14.08
N THR A 92 17.78 -0.02 -14.63
CA THR A 92 19.22 0.23 -14.60
C THR A 92 19.75 0.23 -16.03
N TYR A 93 20.59 1.19 -16.34
CA TYR A 93 21.31 1.28 -17.60
C TYR A 93 22.82 1.32 -17.33
N THR A 94 23.53 0.33 -17.83
CA THR A 94 25.00 0.27 -17.76
C THR A 94 25.57 0.74 -19.08
N LEU A 95 26.37 1.78 -19.07
CA LEU A 95 27.01 2.26 -20.30
C LEU A 95 27.95 1.20 -20.86
N PRO A 96 27.99 1.02 -22.20
CA PRO A 96 29.00 0.19 -22.85
C PRO A 96 30.42 0.68 -22.51
N GLU A 97 31.37 -0.24 -22.36
CA GLU A 97 32.78 0.07 -22.05
C GLU A 97 33.37 1.12 -22.98
N SER A 98 33.10 1.00 -24.28
CA SER A 98 33.58 1.97 -25.28
C SER A 98 33.12 3.41 -25.05
N MET A 99 32.08 3.61 -24.23
CA MET A 99 31.60 4.94 -23.82
C MET A 99 32.18 5.34 -22.48
N SER A 100 32.22 4.43 -21.50
CA SER A 100 32.82 4.70 -20.17
C SER A 100 34.30 5.02 -20.25
N ASP A 101 35.04 4.32 -21.11
CA ASP A 101 36.46 4.56 -21.38
C ASP A 101 36.76 5.98 -21.85
N LYS A 102 35.87 6.60 -22.63
CA LYS A 102 36.02 7.99 -23.07
C LYS A 102 36.03 9.01 -21.92
N PHE A 103 35.42 8.61 -20.80
CA PHE A 103 35.38 9.40 -19.56
C PHE A 103 36.44 8.95 -18.56
N GLY A 104 37.31 7.99 -18.93
CA GLY A 104 38.31 7.43 -18.00
C GLY A 104 37.72 6.56 -16.90
N LEU A 105 36.52 5.99 -17.13
CA LEU A 105 35.79 5.19 -16.17
C LEU A 105 35.83 3.71 -16.57
N SER A 106 36.09 2.82 -15.60
CA SER A 106 35.99 1.37 -15.82
C SER A 106 34.54 0.90 -16.00
N TYR A 107 33.58 1.60 -15.40
CA TYR A 107 32.15 1.43 -15.68
C TYR A 107 31.37 2.69 -15.29
N LEU A 108 30.20 2.84 -15.89
CA LEU A 108 29.21 3.86 -15.54
C LEU A 108 27.80 3.27 -15.60
N GLN A 109 27.05 3.35 -14.51
CA GLN A 109 25.70 2.83 -14.42
C GLN A 109 24.75 3.88 -13.87
N LEU A 110 23.62 4.05 -14.54
CA LEU A 110 22.50 4.88 -14.12
C LEU A 110 21.36 3.97 -13.65
N GLY A 111 20.78 4.30 -12.50
CA GLY A 111 19.65 3.58 -11.95
C GLY A 111 18.51 4.50 -11.58
N LEU A 112 17.28 4.09 -11.88
CA LEU A 112 16.05 4.68 -11.39
C LEU A 112 15.30 3.61 -10.61
N ALA A 113 14.94 3.90 -9.35
CA ALA A 113 14.15 3.00 -8.54
C ALA A 113 12.96 3.74 -7.92
N ALA A 114 11.83 3.06 -7.87
CA ALA A 114 10.61 3.55 -7.25
C ALA A 114 10.08 2.50 -6.28
N ARG A 115 9.62 2.94 -5.09
CA ARG A 115 9.04 2.07 -4.07
C ARG A 115 7.66 2.53 -3.70
N ASN A 116 6.75 1.56 -3.48
CA ASN A 116 5.33 1.78 -3.12
C ASN A 116 4.64 2.79 -4.04
N TRP A 117 4.95 2.74 -5.33
CA TRP A 117 4.58 3.79 -6.28
C TRP A 117 3.11 3.76 -6.65
N TRP A 118 2.52 2.58 -6.60
CA TRP A 118 1.13 2.39 -6.97
C TRP A 118 0.46 1.40 -6.01
N LEU A 119 -0.75 1.76 -5.62
CA LEU A 119 -1.65 0.97 -4.78
C LEU A 119 -3.06 1.08 -5.35
N GLN A 120 -3.71 -0.04 -5.54
CA GLN A 120 -5.11 -0.16 -5.89
C GLN A 120 -5.84 -0.89 -4.78
N THR A 121 -6.89 -0.28 -4.24
CA THR A 121 -7.73 -0.82 -3.18
C THR A 121 -9.08 -0.12 -3.19
N GLU A 122 -10.09 -0.75 -2.64
CA GLU A 122 -11.40 -0.16 -2.36
C GLU A 122 -11.50 0.36 -0.92
N TYR A 123 -10.45 0.15 -0.11
CA TYR A 123 -10.38 0.65 1.24
C TYR A 123 -10.40 2.18 1.27
N SER A 124 -11.29 2.77 2.06
CA SER A 124 -11.50 4.23 2.07
C SER A 124 -10.46 5.01 2.88
N GLY A 125 -9.71 4.33 3.76
CA GLY A 125 -8.63 4.94 4.55
C GLY A 125 -7.35 5.17 3.76
N LEU A 126 -6.31 5.67 4.43
CA LEU A 126 -5.04 6.02 3.80
C LEU A 126 -4.29 4.80 3.21
N SER A 127 -4.40 3.66 3.87
CA SER A 127 -3.78 2.41 3.40
C SER A 127 -4.43 1.20 4.05
N PRO A 128 -4.77 0.14 3.30
CA PRO A 128 -5.33 -1.10 3.84
C PRO A 128 -4.31 -1.96 4.60
N GLU A 129 -3.06 -1.51 4.72
CA GLU A 129 -1.96 -2.26 5.30
C GLU A 129 -1.52 -1.74 6.66
N VAL A 130 -2.04 -0.59 7.07
CA VAL A 130 -1.65 0.02 8.32
C VAL A 130 -2.64 -0.33 9.43
N SER A 131 -2.10 -0.47 10.63
CA SER A 131 -2.85 -0.69 11.85
C SER A 131 -2.29 0.16 12.97
N GLN A 132 -3.14 0.62 13.87
CA GLN A 132 -2.75 1.32 15.08
C GLN A 132 -1.78 0.50 15.94
N PHE A 133 -1.94 -0.81 15.93
CA PHE A 133 -1.16 -1.74 16.77
C PHE A 133 -0.04 -2.46 16.00
N GLY A 134 0.22 -2.07 14.74
CA GLY A 134 1.22 -2.72 13.92
C GLY A 134 0.93 -4.18 13.65
N ASN A 135 1.90 -5.06 13.91
CA ASN A 135 1.78 -6.51 13.71
C ASN A 135 1.39 -7.28 14.98
N GLU A 136 0.78 -6.62 15.95
CA GLU A 136 0.32 -7.30 17.17
C GLU A 136 -0.78 -8.32 16.84
N ALA A 137 -0.81 -9.42 17.58
CA ALA A 137 -1.75 -10.52 17.36
C ALA A 137 -3.22 -10.16 17.68
N VAL A 138 -3.44 -9.05 18.39
CA VAL A 138 -4.76 -8.56 18.74
C VAL A 138 -4.86 -7.09 18.37
N GLY A 139 -5.90 -6.75 17.61
CA GLY A 139 -6.13 -5.36 17.17
C GLY A 139 -5.33 -4.97 15.92
N GLY A 140 -4.75 -5.93 15.20
CA GLY A 140 -4.01 -5.73 13.95
C GLY A 140 -4.84 -5.13 12.81
N SER A 141 -6.15 -5.09 12.97
CA SER A 141 -7.10 -4.59 11.97
C SER A 141 -7.85 -3.32 12.39
N VAL A 142 -7.21 -2.47 13.19
CA VAL A 142 -7.77 -1.18 13.63
C VAL A 142 -7.02 -0.03 12.97
N ASP A 143 -7.72 0.76 12.17
CA ASP A 143 -7.19 1.97 11.53
C ASP A 143 -7.68 3.22 12.29
N THR A 144 -6.76 3.91 12.95
CA THR A 144 -6.97 5.22 13.57
C THR A 144 -6.11 6.29 12.89
N ASN A 145 -5.84 6.10 11.59
CA ASN A 145 -5.05 7.01 10.77
C ASN A 145 -3.52 7.00 11.03
N PRO A 146 -2.89 5.82 11.24
CA PRO A 146 -1.44 5.77 11.33
C PRO A 146 -0.81 6.14 9.97
N PHE A 147 0.48 6.48 9.99
CA PHE A 147 1.18 6.88 8.76
C PHE A 147 1.22 5.73 7.74
N PRO A 148 0.78 5.98 6.50
CA PRO A 148 0.87 5.00 5.42
C PRO A 148 2.31 4.82 4.96
N LEU A 149 2.55 3.75 4.18
CA LEU A 149 3.83 3.51 3.54
C LEU A 149 4.18 4.66 2.59
N SER A 150 5.41 5.17 2.72
CA SER A 150 5.89 6.27 1.87
C SER A 150 6.14 5.82 0.44
N LYS A 151 5.74 6.65 -0.53
CA LYS A 151 6.19 6.54 -1.92
C LYS A 151 7.57 7.17 -2.04
N SER A 152 8.50 6.46 -2.67
CA SER A 152 9.88 6.93 -2.82
C SER A 152 10.38 6.71 -4.23
N THR A 153 11.17 7.65 -4.73
CA THR A 153 11.88 7.55 -6.02
C THR A 153 13.34 7.87 -5.80
N TYR A 154 14.21 7.05 -6.36
CA TYR A 154 15.66 7.17 -6.24
C TYR A 154 16.29 7.23 -7.62
N LEU A 155 17.21 8.16 -7.80
CA LEU A 155 18.16 8.17 -8.91
C LEU A 155 19.52 7.76 -8.38
N THR A 156 20.14 6.77 -9.00
CA THR A 156 21.43 6.22 -8.60
C THR A 156 22.42 6.40 -9.74
N LEU A 157 23.61 6.89 -9.41
CA LEU A 157 24.76 6.94 -10.29
C LEU A 157 25.87 6.13 -9.64
N SER A 158 26.35 5.09 -10.33
CA SER A 158 27.49 4.28 -9.90
C SER A 158 28.58 4.34 -10.94
N MET A 159 29.81 4.58 -10.52
CA MET A 159 30.97 4.67 -11.41
C MET A 159 32.20 4.02 -10.77
N GLY A 160 33.04 3.45 -11.60
CA GLY A 160 34.37 2.92 -11.22
C GLY A 160 35.47 3.61 -12.00
N PHE A 161 36.62 3.75 -11.38
CA PHE A 161 37.85 4.33 -11.98
C PHE A 161 38.91 3.26 -12.18
#